data_37a832769238dfcda9ec6baddc5c13c0
#
_entry.id   37a832769238dfcda9ec6baddc5c13c0
#
_cell.length_a   1.000
_cell.length_b   1.000
_cell.length_c   1.000
_cell.angle_alpha   90.00
_cell.angle_beta   90.00
_cell.angle_gamma   90.00
#
_symmetry.space_group_name_H-M   'P 1'
#
loop_
_entity.id
_entity.type
_entity.pdbx_description
1 polymer ?
#
loop_
_entity_poly.entity_id
_entity_poly.type
_entity_poly.pdbx_seq_one_letter_code
_entity_poly.pdbx_strand_id
1 'polypeptide(L)'
;MRIISRMLIALTVMPHPTMAQSRPTDLPRQIYGKVQIVDSTTLEFVRTKQLARLAGFEAPRLDQMATSESVSWPAGQVSRAWMILRTLGQDVNCAPIGRDRNKVLIAHCFVGETNLAATAIAEGIGYAFNYRDEPRVPAYFDIERKARGLGYGVWSSPELIPPWLYSTPMTKPATQDPEQSETTPGLPLPLPVAKKTDDVNDAHGG
;
A
#
# COMPACT_ATOMS: atom_id res chain seq x y z
N MET A 1 -48.69 70.03 -18.37
CA MET A 1 -48.97 68.60 -18.21
C MET A 1 -47.80 67.78 -18.83
N ARG A 2 -46.83 67.29 -17.99
CA ARG A 2 -45.61 66.57 -18.44
C ARG A 2 -45.83 65.12 -18.20
N ILE A 3 -45.85 64.32 -19.28
CA ILE A 3 -46.00 62.88 -19.25
C ILE A 3 -44.59 62.32 -19.13
N ILE A 4 -44.23 61.65 -17.97
CA ILE A 4 -43.00 60.99 -17.74
C ILE A 4 -43.21 59.55 -18.18
N SER A 5 -42.61 59.17 -19.34
CA SER A 5 -42.59 57.79 -19.83
C SER A 5 -41.55 56.98 -19.03
N ARG A 6 -42.01 55.99 -18.25
CA ARG A 6 -41.17 55.08 -17.54
C ARG A 6 -40.78 53.94 -18.48
N MET A 7 -39.52 53.89 -18.87
CA MET A 7 -38.91 52.83 -19.64
C MET A 7 -38.55 51.66 -18.71
N LEU A 8 -39.29 50.56 -18.79
CA LEU A 8 -38.98 49.31 -18.08
C LEU A 8 -37.84 48.61 -18.84
N ILE A 9 -36.66 48.51 -18.21
CA ILE A 9 -35.54 47.70 -18.69
C ILE A 9 -35.77 46.28 -18.14
N ALA A 10 -36.15 45.35 -19.02
CA ALA A 10 -36.22 43.93 -18.69
C ALA A 10 -34.81 43.35 -18.68
N LEU A 11 -34.29 43.01 -17.48
CA LEU A 11 -33.04 42.20 -17.34
C LEU A 11 -33.33 40.76 -17.74
N THR A 12 -32.90 40.35 -18.90
CA THR A 12 -32.88 38.95 -19.32
C THR A 12 -31.70 38.25 -18.63
N VAL A 13 -32.00 37.43 -17.62
CA VAL A 13 -31.02 36.51 -17.01
C VAL A 13 -30.80 35.36 -17.96
N MET A 14 -29.63 35.34 -18.65
CA MET A 14 -29.22 34.20 -19.45
C MET A 14 -28.79 33.03 -18.55
N PRO A 15 -29.33 31.83 -18.74
CA PRO A 15 -28.83 30.64 -18.00
C PRO A 15 -27.41 30.34 -18.46
N HIS A 16 -26.48 30.37 -17.53
CA HIS A 16 -25.11 29.93 -17.78
C HIS A 16 -25.12 28.37 -17.92
N PRO A 17 -24.53 27.80 -18.99
CA PRO A 17 -24.41 26.37 -19.11
C PRO A 17 -23.48 25.88 -17.99
N THR A 18 -24.04 25.14 -17.04
CA THR A 18 -23.26 24.37 -16.06
C THR A 18 -22.49 23.31 -16.82
N MET A 19 -21.19 23.51 -16.98
CA MET A 19 -20.30 22.48 -17.51
C MET A 19 -20.30 21.31 -16.53
N ALA A 20 -21.17 20.33 -16.78
CA ALA A 20 -21.07 19.03 -16.13
C ALA A 20 -19.73 18.43 -16.53
N GLN A 21 -18.78 18.37 -15.60
CA GLN A 21 -17.54 17.62 -15.78
C GLN A 21 -17.91 16.16 -15.98
N SER A 22 -17.88 15.70 -17.22
CA SER A 22 -18.03 14.31 -17.58
C SER A 22 -16.89 13.53 -16.92
N ARG A 23 -17.23 12.67 -15.94
CA ARG A 23 -16.31 11.64 -15.44
C ARG A 23 -15.86 10.83 -16.66
N PRO A 24 -14.56 10.46 -16.72
CA PRO A 24 -14.13 9.51 -17.72
C PRO A 24 -15.05 8.29 -17.64
N THR A 25 -15.72 7.96 -18.72
CA THR A 25 -16.82 6.98 -18.82
C THR A 25 -16.41 5.54 -18.49
N ASP A 26 -15.14 5.30 -18.14
CA ASP A 26 -14.53 3.98 -17.97
C ASP A 26 -14.10 3.64 -16.52
N LEU A 27 -14.46 4.47 -15.55
CA LEU A 27 -14.14 4.19 -14.15
C LEU A 27 -15.34 3.57 -13.43
N PRO A 28 -15.18 2.40 -12.77
CA PRO A 28 -16.22 1.87 -11.91
C PRO A 28 -16.48 2.86 -10.76
N ARG A 29 -17.73 2.97 -10.35
CA ARG A 29 -18.09 3.85 -9.22
C ARG A 29 -17.42 3.39 -7.92
N GLN A 30 -17.31 2.07 -7.75
CA GLN A 30 -16.81 1.42 -6.55
C GLN A 30 -16.36 0.01 -6.90
N ILE A 31 -15.33 -0.48 -6.23
CA ILE A 31 -14.92 -1.87 -6.21
C ILE A 31 -14.84 -2.36 -4.78
N TYR A 32 -15.29 -3.61 -4.57
CA TYR A 32 -15.46 -4.16 -3.23
C TYR A 32 -15.09 -5.64 -3.18
N GLY A 33 -14.46 -6.07 -2.10
CA GLY A 33 -14.17 -7.48 -1.83
C GLY A 33 -12.86 -7.72 -1.10
N LYS A 34 -12.46 -8.98 -1.03
CA LYS A 34 -11.19 -9.42 -0.47
C LYS A 34 -10.04 -9.01 -1.39
N VAL A 35 -8.92 -8.66 -0.77
CA VAL A 35 -7.73 -8.21 -1.48
C VAL A 35 -6.48 -9.00 -1.09
N GLN A 36 -5.51 -9.00 -2.00
CA GLN A 36 -4.11 -9.35 -1.73
C GLN A 36 -3.27 -8.09 -1.83
N ILE A 37 -2.27 -7.96 -0.98
CA ILE A 37 -1.37 -6.81 -0.97
C ILE A 37 -0.18 -7.10 -1.88
N VAL A 38 -0.09 -6.35 -2.96
CA VAL A 38 1.01 -6.41 -3.93
C VAL A 38 2.25 -5.76 -3.34
N ASP A 39 2.11 -4.49 -2.95
CA ASP A 39 3.14 -3.71 -2.26
C ASP A 39 2.51 -2.80 -1.20
N SER A 40 3.28 -1.87 -0.63
CA SER A 40 2.81 -1.00 0.45
C SER A 40 1.74 0.02 0.00
N THR A 41 1.54 0.21 -1.29
CA THR A 41 0.61 1.20 -1.86
C THR A 41 -0.47 0.58 -2.74
N THR A 42 -0.28 -0.67 -3.20
CA THR A 42 -1.09 -1.34 -4.22
C THR A 42 -1.68 -2.64 -3.70
N LEU A 43 -2.95 -2.82 -3.94
CA LEU A 43 -3.71 -4.02 -3.62
C LEU A 43 -4.37 -4.61 -4.89
N GLU A 44 -4.59 -5.93 -4.89
CA GLU A 44 -5.29 -6.67 -5.94
C GLU A 44 -6.59 -7.25 -5.37
N PHE A 45 -7.71 -6.97 -6.00
CA PHE A 45 -8.98 -7.62 -5.68
C PHE A 45 -8.96 -9.08 -6.12
N VAL A 46 -9.07 -10.01 -5.17
CA VAL A 46 -8.89 -11.47 -5.40
C VAL A 46 -9.79 -12.00 -6.51
N ARG A 47 -11.06 -11.59 -6.52
CA ARG A 47 -12.06 -12.10 -7.47
C ARG A 47 -11.91 -11.52 -8.87
N THR A 48 -11.65 -10.22 -8.98
CA THR A 48 -11.64 -9.50 -10.27
C THR A 48 -10.26 -9.32 -10.86
N LYS A 49 -9.21 -9.61 -10.07
CA LYS A 49 -7.80 -9.36 -10.40
C LYS A 49 -7.50 -7.88 -10.72
N GLN A 50 -8.42 -6.99 -10.31
CA GLN A 50 -8.27 -5.56 -10.50
C GLN A 50 -7.26 -5.01 -9.51
N LEU A 51 -6.26 -4.32 -10.03
CA LEU A 51 -5.28 -3.58 -9.21
C LEU A 51 -5.83 -2.22 -8.84
N ALA A 52 -5.58 -1.81 -7.58
CA ALA A 52 -5.88 -0.48 -7.09
C ALA A 52 -4.72 0.04 -6.24
N ARG A 53 -4.23 1.23 -6.56
CA ARG A 53 -3.25 1.97 -5.79
C ARG A 53 -3.96 3.01 -4.93
N LEU A 54 -3.50 3.17 -3.70
CA LEU A 54 -4.05 4.18 -2.79
C LEU A 54 -3.78 5.59 -3.31
N ALA A 55 -4.83 6.38 -3.43
CA ALA A 55 -4.74 7.78 -3.84
C ALA A 55 -4.08 8.63 -2.76
N GLY A 56 -3.21 9.55 -3.18
CA GLY A 56 -2.60 10.54 -2.29
C GLY A 56 -1.61 9.99 -1.26
N PHE A 57 -1.15 8.75 -1.43
CA PHE A 57 -0.26 8.03 -0.51
C PHE A 57 0.93 7.42 -1.22
N GLU A 58 2.10 7.49 -0.58
CA GLU A 58 3.31 6.79 -1.00
C GLU A 58 4.01 6.19 0.23
N ALA A 59 4.68 5.05 0.04
CA ALA A 59 5.34 4.32 1.12
C ALA A 59 6.77 3.93 0.72
N PRO A 60 7.66 3.63 1.68
CA PRO A 60 8.99 3.12 1.38
C PRO A 60 8.95 1.92 0.44
N ARG A 61 9.91 1.82 -0.48
CA ARG A 61 10.07 0.68 -1.39
C ARG A 61 10.35 -0.59 -0.60
N LEU A 62 9.95 -1.76 -1.13
CA LEU A 62 10.05 -3.04 -0.41
C LEU A 62 11.45 -3.37 0.10
N ASP A 63 12.48 -2.96 -0.63
CA ASP A 63 13.90 -3.13 -0.29
C ASP A 63 14.48 -1.98 0.53
N GLN A 64 13.68 -0.98 0.85
CA GLN A 64 14.16 0.22 1.53
C GLN A 64 14.30 -0.02 3.03
N MET A 65 15.51 0.27 3.53
CA MET A 65 15.86 0.23 4.94
C MET A 65 15.81 1.64 5.55
N ALA A 66 15.48 1.71 6.81
CA ALA A 66 15.52 2.92 7.63
C ALA A 66 16.41 2.69 8.85
N THR A 67 16.89 3.75 9.47
CA THR A 67 17.69 3.67 10.71
C THR A 67 17.10 4.61 11.75
N SER A 68 16.81 4.07 12.93
CA SER A 68 16.32 4.82 14.08
C SER A 68 17.18 4.49 15.30
N GLU A 69 17.75 5.50 15.96
CA GLU A 69 18.61 5.31 17.13
C GLU A 69 19.72 4.25 16.91
N SER A 70 20.36 4.26 15.75
CA SER A 70 21.37 3.28 15.30
C SER A 70 20.87 1.86 15.05
N VAL A 71 19.56 1.61 15.12
CA VAL A 71 18.95 0.32 14.76
C VAL A 71 18.39 0.40 13.34
N SER A 72 18.87 -0.48 12.46
CA SER A 72 18.35 -0.59 11.09
C SER A 72 17.10 -1.48 11.06
N TRP A 73 16.07 -1.05 10.30
CA TRP A 73 14.82 -1.78 10.15
C TRP A 73 14.29 -1.71 8.72
N PRO A 74 13.56 -2.73 8.25
CA PRO A 74 13.11 -2.84 6.86
C PRO A 74 11.83 -2.03 6.63
N ALA A 75 11.96 -0.73 6.37
CA ALA A 75 10.86 0.23 6.28
C ALA A 75 9.79 -0.19 5.25
N GLY A 76 10.21 -0.62 4.07
CA GLY A 76 9.28 -1.05 3.03
C GLY A 76 8.51 -2.32 3.39
N GLN A 77 9.17 -3.29 4.02
CA GLN A 77 8.52 -4.53 4.44
C GLN A 77 7.54 -4.27 5.60
N VAL A 78 7.90 -3.39 6.55
CA VAL A 78 7.03 -2.97 7.65
C VAL A 78 5.77 -2.29 7.08
N SER A 79 5.93 -1.38 6.12
CA SER A 79 4.80 -0.72 5.48
C SER A 79 3.88 -1.72 4.76
N ARG A 80 4.45 -2.70 4.05
CA ARG A 80 3.67 -3.76 3.41
C ARG A 80 2.95 -4.65 4.44
N ALA A 81 3.64 -5.05 5.50
CA ALA A 81 3.06 -5.87 6.56
C ALA A 81 1.90 -5.16 7.27
N TRP A 82 2.02 -3.86 7.50
CA TRP A 82 0.94 -3.03 8.02
C TRP A 82 -0.30 -3.11 7.13
N MET A 83 -0.13 -2.95 5.82
CA MET A 83 -1.24 -3.01 4.87
C MET A 83 -1.90 -4.41 4.87
N ILE A 84 -1.10 -5.48 4.93
CA ILE A 84 -1.60 -6.85 5.04
C ILE A 84 -2.46 -6.99 6.31
N LEU A 85 -1.95 -6.58 7.47
CA LEU A 85 -2.66 -6.71 8.74
C LEU A 85 -3.97 -5.92 8.77
N ARG A 86 -4.01 -4.74 8.15
CA ARG A 86 -5.23 -3.91 8.09
C ARG A 86 -6.31 -4.48 7.16
N THR A 87 -5.93 -5.30 6.18
CA THR A 87 -6.86 -5.85 5.18
C THR A 87 -7.13 -7.34 5.35
N LEU A 88 -6.34 -8.04 6.19
CA LEU A 88 -6.44 -9.49 6.38
C LEU A 88 -7.84 -9.89 6.86
N GLY A 89 -8.51 -10.74 6.07
CA GLY A 89 -9.86 -11.21 6.39
C GLY A 89 -10.96 -10.15 6.26
N GLN A 90 -10.61 -8.90 5.93
CA GLN A 90 -11.57 -7.80 5.76
C GLN A 90 -12.02 -7.67 4.31
N ASP A 91 -13.18 -7.08 4.10
CA ASP A 91 -13.59 -6.59 2.80
C ASP A 91 -13.13 -5.15 2.65
N VAL A 92 -12.45 -4.88 1.53
CA VAL A 92 -11.98 -3.54 1.18
C VAL A 92 -12.94 -2.94 0.17
N ASN A 93 -13.28 -1.68 0.40
CA ASN A 93 -14.10 -0.87 -0.47
C ASN A 93 -13.27 0.26 -1.04
N CYS A 94 -13.13 0.34 -2.36
CA CYS A 94 -12.39 1.41 -3.01
C CYS A 94 -13.27 2.23 -3.93
N ALA A 95 -13.15 3.57 -3.83
CA ALA A 95 -13.76 4.54 -4.71
C ALA A 95 -12.71 5.05 -5.70
N PRO A 96 -12.68 4.56 -6.95
CA PRO A 96 -11.72 4.99 -7.96
C PRO A 96 -11.91 6.46 -8.34
N ILE A 97 -10.79 7.16 -8.49
CA ILE A 97 -10.73 8.56 -8.95
C ILE A 97 -10.00 8.72 -10.28
N GLY A 98 -9.26 7.70 -10.71
CA GLY A 98 -8.50 7.70 -11.95
C GLY A 98 -7.83 6.37 -12.26
N ARG A 99 -6.99 6.38 -13.29
CA ARG A 99 -6.06 5.29 -13.63
C ARG A 99 -4.68 5.87 -13.87
N ASP A 100 -3.66 5.13 -13.50
CA ASP A 100 -2.29 5.48 -13.88
C ASP A 100 -1.97 5.03 -15.32
N ARG A 101 -0.73 5.28 -15.76
CA ARG A 101 -0.24 4.91 -17.10
C ARG A 101 -0.29 3.40 -17.37
N ASN A 102 -0.23 2.59 -16.31
CA ASN A 102 -0.31 1.12 -16.38
C ASN A 102 -1.76 0.61 -16.25
N LYS A 103 -2.75 1.50 -16.32
CA LYS A 103 -4.18 1.21 -16.15
C LYS A 103 -4.57 0.70 -14.75
N VAL A 104 -3.68 0.81 -13.76
CA VAL A 104 -3.99 0.54 -12.36
C VAL A 104 -4.97 1.60 -11.87
N LEU A 105 -6.02 1.20 -11.17
CA LEU A 105 -6.95 2.15 -10.56
C LEU A 105 -6.25 2.96 -9.48
N ILE A 106 -6.51 4.25 -9.45
CA ILE A 106 -6.15 5.15 -8.35
C ILE A 106 -7.40 5.36 -7.55
N ALA A 107 -7.39 5.02 -6.26
CA ALA A 107 -8.62 4.96 -5.48
C ALA A 107 -8.43 5.33 -4.00
N HIS A 108 -9.47 5.91 -3.40
CA HIS A 108 -9.59 5.97 -1.95
C HIS A 108 -10.16 4.64 -1.45
N CYS A 109 -9.40 3.91 -0.63
CA CYS A 109 -9.75 2.58 -0.16
C CYS A 109 -10.01 2.57 1.34
N PHE A 110 -11.00 1.78 1.76
CA PHE A 110 -11.51 1.72 3.12
C PHE A 110 -11.70 0.28 3.59
N VAL A 111 -11.49 0.07 4.88
CA VAL A 111 -11.98 -1.11 5.62
C VAL A 111 -13.02 -0.60 6.61
N GLY A 112 -14.29 -0.96 6.40
CA GLY A 112 -15.40 -0.28 7.07
C GLY A 112 -15.36 1.23 6.75
N GLU A 113 -15.30 2.07 7.77
CA GLU A 113 -15.21 3.53 7.63
C GLU A 113 -13.76 4.03 7.65
N THR A 114 -12.78 3.16 7.90
CA THR A 114 -11.38 3.53 8.05
C THR A 114 -10.71 3.71 6.68
N ASN A 115 -10.28 4.92 6.36
CA ASN A 115 -9.50 5.21 5.16
C ASN A 115 -8.07 4.70 5.33
N LEU A 116 -7.66 3.74 4.49
CA LEU A 116 -6.36 3.08 4.59
C LEU A 116 -5.19 4.07 4.42
N ALA A 117 -5.25 4.95 3.44
CA ALA A 117 -4.19 5.92 3.18
C ALA A 117 -4.05 6.93 4.33
N ALA A 118 -5.16 7.52 4.80
CA ALA A 118 -5.15 8.48 5.89
C ALA A 118 -4.61 7.87 7.18
N THR A 119 -5.02 6.62 7.49
CA THR A 119 -4.55 5.90 8.68
C THR A 119 -3.06 5.54 8.58
N ALA A 120 -2.61 5.07 7.40
CA ALA A 120 -1.21 4.79 7.16
C ALA A 120 -0.32 6.03 7.36
N ILE A 121 -0.75 7.19 6.85
CA ILE A 121 -0.05 8.48 7.05
C ILE A 121 -0.04 8.86 8.55
N ALA A 122 -1.18 8.74 9.24
CA ALA A 122 -1.30 9.07 10.65
C ALA A 122 -0.39 8.22 11.55
N GLU A 123 -0.20 6.95 11.20
CA GLU A 123 0.64 6.00 11.92
C GLU A 123 2.12 6.02 11.45
N GLY A 124 2.49 6.92 10.53
CA GLY A 124 3.85 7.04 10.03
C GLY A 124 4.31 5.87 9.17
N ILE A 125 3.39 5.18 8.50
CA ILE A 125 3.69 4.04 7.61
C ILE A 125 4.22 4.52 6.25
N GLY A 126 3.91 5.76 5.89
CA GLY A 126 4.35 6.40 4.66
C GLY A 126 3.98 7.88 4.64
N TYR A 127 3.86 8.42 3.46
CA TYR A 127 3.85 9.85 3.19
C TYR A 127 2.55 10.27 2.48
N ALA A 128 2.09 11.48 2.76
CA ALA A 128 1.15 12.17 1.88
C ALA A 128 1.89 12.55 0.60
N PHE A 129 1.39 12.11 -0.54
CA PHE A 129 2.04 12.34 -1.81
C PHE A 129 1.04 12.83 -2.86
N ASN A 130 1.46 13.83 -3.65
CA ASN A 130 0.65 14.37 -4.72
C ASN A 130 1.28 14.02 -6.06
N TYR A 131 0.78 12.97 -6.70
CA TYR A 131 1.16 12.65 -8.06
C TYR A 131 0.68 13.75 -9.02
N ARG A 132 1.42 13.94 -10.12
CA ARG A 132 1.16 15.02 -11.07
C ARG A 132 -0.28 15.01 -11.62
N ASP A 133 -0.79 13.82 -11.89
CA ASP A 133 -2.05 13.60 -12.60
C ASP A 133 -3.19 13.18 -11.64
N GLU A 134 -3.00 13.35 -10.33
CA GLU A 134 -3.98 13.01 -9.31
C GLU A 134 -4.50 14.25 -8.58
N PRO A 135 -5.78 14.26 -8.21
CA PRO A 135 -6.30 15.30 -7.34
C PRO A 135 -5.56 15.30 -6.00
N ARG A 136 -5.09 16.47 -5.58
CA ARG A 136 -4.48 16.64 -4.26
C ARG A 136 -5.51 16.38 -3.17
N VAL A 137 -5.09 15.69 -2.10
CA VAL A 137 -5.87 15.47 -0.89
C VAL A 137 -5.27 16.31 0.26
N PRO A 138 -5.68 17.58 0.42
CA PRO A 138 -5.07 18.51 1.39
C PRO A 138 -5.05 17.97 2.81
N ALA A 139 -6.12 17.28 3.23
CA ALA A 139 -6.23 16.69 4.57
C ALA A 139 -5.10 15.70 4.90
N TYR A 140 -4.54 14.99 3.91
CA TYR A 140 -3.45 14.05 4.14
C TYR A 140 -2.15 14.74 4.56
N PHE A 141 -1.87 15.92 4.01
CA PHE A 141 -0.71 16.72 4.41
C PHE A 141 -0.83 17.29 5.82
N ASP A 142 -2.07 17.55 6.28
CA ASP A 142 -2.30 17.96 7.68
C ASP A 142 -2.12 16.79 8.65
N ILE A 143 -2.57 15.59 8.26
CA ILE A 143 -2.32 14.35 9.01
C ILE A 143 -0.82 14.06 9.09
N GLU A 144 -0.13 14.14 7.95
CA GLU A 144 1.33 13.93 7.89
C GLU A 144 2.09 14.88 8.81
N ARG A 145 1.74 16.15 8.82
CA ARG A 145 2.38 17.15 9.68
C ARG A 145 2.29 16.76 11.16
N LYS A 146 1.13 16.22 11.58
CA LYS A 146 0.94 15.71 12.96
C LYS A 146 1.80 14.46 13.21
N ALA A 147 1.81 13.49 12.27
CA ALA A 147 2.60 12.28 12.40
C ALA A 147 4.10 12.58 12.48
N ARG A 148 4.61 13.54 11.72
CA ARG A 148 6.00 14.04 11.82
C ARG A 148 6.34 14.54 13.21
N GLY A 149 5.44 15.31 13.80
CA GLY A 149 5.64 15.84 15.16
C GLY A 149 5.70 14.76 16.24
N LEU A 150 5.11 13.57 15.99
CA LEU A 150 5.14 12.43 16.88
C LEU A 150 6.38 11.54 16.67
N GLY A 151 7.07 11.64 15.55
CA GLY A 151 8.29 10.89 15.25
C GLY A 151 8.07 9.39 15.06
N TYR A 152 6.86 8.94 14.65
CA TYR A 152 6.56 7.52 14.47
C TYR A 152 6.92 7.00 13.08
N GLY A 153 7.22 5.71 13.01
CA GLY A 153 7.46 4.99 11.75
C GLY A 153 8.56 5.64 10.90
N VAL A 154 8.23 6.04 9.67
CA VAL A 154 9.19 6.71 8.75
C VAL A 154 9.78 8.00 9.33
N TRP A 155 9.09 8.64 10.26
CA TRP A 155 9.52 9.89 10.91
C TRP A 155 10.50 9.68 12.08
N SER A 156 10.69 8.42 12.53
CA SER A 156 11.73 8.06 13.49
C SER A 156 13.13 7.99 12.87
N SER A 157 13.20 8.05 11.53
CA SER A 157 14.43 7.94 10.75
C SER A 157 14.61 9.20 9.88
N PRO A 158 15.25 10.25 10.39
CA PRO A 158 15.38 11.53 9.69
C PRO A 158 16.20 11.40 8.40
N GLU A 159 17.04 10.37 8.28
CA GLU A 159 17.87 10.10 7.10
C GLU A 159 17.16 9.22 6.06
N LEU A 160 15.95 8.76 6.33
CA LEU A 160 15.21 7.94 5.38
C LEU A 160 14.89 8.73 4.12
N ILE A 161 15.46 8.31 3.01
CA ILE A 161 15.21 8.93 1.70
C ILE A 161 13.75 8.71 1.32
N PRO A 162 12.99 9.74 0.93
CA PRO A 162 11.62 9.56 0.46
C PRO A 162 11.56 8.61 -0.75
N PRO A 163 10.52 7.76 -0.86
CA PRO A 163 10.45 6.69 -1.87
C PRO A 163 10.52 7.20 -3.33
N TRP A 164 10.08 8.42 -3.60
CA TRP A 164 10.19 9.04 -4.94
C TRP A 164 11.59 9.53 -5.31
N LEU A 165 12.52 9.59 -4.34
CA LEU A 165 13.94 9.90 -4.53
C LEU A 165 14.84 8.67 -4.35
N TYR A 166 14.27 7.57 -3.84
CA TYR A 166 15.01 6.34 -3.58
C TYR A 166 15.24 5.58 -4.89
N SER A 167 16.52 5.30 -5.17
CA SER A 167 16.93 4.40 -6.25
C SER A 167 17.36 3.08 -5.62
N THR A 168 16.75 1.98 -6.02
CA THR A 168 17.20 0.65 -5.60
C THR A 168 18.69 0.51 -5.91
N PRO A 169 19.55 0.19 -4.92
CA PRO A 169 20.95 -0.11 -5.20
C PRO A 169 21.00 -1.22 -6.23
N MET A 170 21.67 -0.99 -7.37
CA MET A 170 21.95 -2.08 -8.30
C MET A 170 22.81 -3.09 -7.55
N THR A 171 22.22 -4.22 -7.19
CA THR A 171 23.00 -5.38 -6.68
C THR A 171 23.97 -5.71 -7.79
N LYS A 172 25.25 -5.35 -7.60
CA LYS A 172 26.33 -5.86 -8.44
C LYS A 172 26.13 -7.39 -8.41
N PRO A 173 25.98 -8.08 -9.56
CA PRO A 173 25.91 -9.53 -9.54
C PRO A 173 27.10 -10.02 -8.71
N ALA A 174 26.83 -10.84 -7.71
CA ALA A 174 27.90 -11.43 -6.91
C ALA A 174 28.86 -12.02 -7.90
N THR A 175 30.07 -11.51 -7.95
CA THR A 175 31.17 -12.10 -8.67
C THR A 175 31.29 -13.47 -8.03
N GLN A 176 30.86 -14.52 -8.73
CA GLN A 176 31.14 -15.87 -8.33
C GLN A 176 32.66 -15.96 -8.30
N ASP A 177 33.21 -15.98 -7.09
CA ASP A 177 34.60 -16.34 -6.90
C ASP A 177 34.72 -17.77 -7.44
N PRO A 178 35.59 -18.03 -8.45
CA PRO A 178 35.72 -19.36 -9.03
C PRO A 178 36.52 -20.33 -8.16
N GLU A 179 36.64 -20.11 -6.87
CA GLU A 179 37.44 -20.89 -5.95
C GLU A 179 36.61 -21.49 -4.80
N GLN A 180 35.66 -22.36 -5.16
CA GLN A 180 35.15 -23.41 -4.28
C GLN A 180 34.60 -24.59 -5.12
N SER A 181 35.42 -25.12 -6.01
CA SER A 181 35.24 -26.47 -6.50
C SER A 181 36.19 -27.37 -5.74
N GLU A 182 35.67 -28.49 -5.30
CA GLU A 182 36.30 -29.62 -4.64
C GLU A 182 36.25 -29.66 -3.11
N THR A 183 35.09 -29.98 -2.61
CA THR A 183 34.99 -30.93 -1.49
C THR A 183 33.80 -31.86 -1.77
N THR A 184 34.11 -33.07 -2.18
CA THR A 184 33.20 -34.20 -2.35
C THR A 184 32.38 -34.39 -1.07
N PRO A 185 31.02 -34.34 -1.09
CA PRO A 185 30.25 -34.73 0.07
C PRO A 185 30.36 -36.23 0.27
N GLY A 186 30.97 -36.65 1.40
CA GLY A 186 30.95 -38.03 1.85
C GLY A 186 29.52 -38.56 1.95
N LEU A 187 29.33 -39.79 1.54
CA LEU A 187 28.10 -40.57 1.64
C LEU A 187 27.45 -40.37 3.02
N PRO A 188 26.15 -40.19 3.12
CA PRO A 188 25.45 -40.17 4.39
C PRO A 188 25.49 -41.58 5.02
N LEU A 189 25.91 -41.62 6.28
CA LEU A 189 25.86 -42.85 7.11
C LEU A 189 24.42 -43.35 7.22
N PRO A 190 24.18 -44.66 7.17
CA PRO A 190 22.84 -45.21 7.32
C PRO A 190 22.32 -44.98 8.75
N LEU A 191 21.08 -44.55 8.84
CA LEU A 191 20.36 -44.37 10.09
C LEU A 191 20.28 -45.72 10.86
N PRO A 192 20.40 -45.74 12.19
CA PRO A 192 20.26 -46.96 12.98
C PRO A 192 18.80 -47.45 12.89
N VAL A 193 18.68 -48.72 12.48
CA VAL A 193 17.42 -49.45 12.47
C VAL A 193 16.95 -49.62 13.91
N ALA A 194 15.79 -49.09 14.24
CA ALA A 194 15.14 -49.33 15.52
C ALA A 194 14.87 -50.85 15.68
N LYS A 195 15.51 -51.48 16.67
CA LYS A 195 15.20 -52.83 17.08
C LYS A 195 13.79 -52.90 17.62
N LYS A 196 12.94 -53.66 16.96
CA LYS A 196 11.65 -54.12 17.45
C LYS A 196 11.90 -55.06 18.62
N THR A 197 11.58 -54.68 19.84
CA THR A 197 11.51 -55.59 20.97
C THR A 197 10.12 -56.21 20.96
N ASP A 198 10.07 -57.44 20.48
CA ASP A 198 9.03 -58.40 20.82
C ASP A 198 9.36 -58.92 22.22
N ASP A 199 8.52 -58.63 23.19
CA ASP A 199 8.40 -59.37 24.44
C ASP A 199 6.93 -59.66 24.65
N VAL A 200 6.68 -60.82 24.42
CA VAL A 200 6.18 -62.06 24.90
C VAL A 200 5.97 -62.08 26.41
N ASN A 201 4.66 -62.06 26.74
CA ASN A 201 3.96 -63.08 27.54
C ASN A 201 4.39 -63.39 28.95
N ASP A 202 3.50 -63.48 29.80
CA ASP A 202 2.98 -64.56 30.69
C ASP A 202 2.56 -63.96 32.01
N ALA A 203 1.24 -64.03 32.26
CA ALA A 203 0.55 -65.07 32.95
C ALA A 203 0.58 -65.03 34.52
N HIS A 204 -0.56 -65.31 35.05
CA HIS A 204 -0.96 -65.68 36.43
C HIS A 204 -1.26 -64.51 37.36
N GLY A 205 -2.47 -64.35 37.87
CA GLY A 205 -3.31 -65.31 38.56
C GLY A 205 -3.61 -64.78 39.94
N GLY A 206 -4.83 -64.67 40.29
CA GLY A 206 -5.31 -64.25 41.63
C GLY A 206 -6.66 -63.57 41.53
#